data_91cd6e07c112084c783907ece00e259a
#
_entry.id   91cd6e07c112084c783907ece00e259a
#
_cell.length_a   1.000
_cell.length_b   1.000
_cell.length_c   1.000
_cell.angle_alpha   90.00
_cell.angle_beta   90.00
_cell.angle_gamma   90.00
#
_symmetry.space_group_name_H-M   'P 1'
#
loop_
_entity.id
_entity.type
_entity.pdbx_description
1 polymer ?
#
loop_
_entity_poly.entity_id
_entity_poly.type
_entity_poly.pdbx_seq_one_letter_code
_entity_poly.pdbx_strand_id
1 'polypeptide(L)'
;MENLLSSNLKRVVNATGIILHTNLGRAPLPKEAIDQIRETAGGYNNLEVDLESGRRGSRTTIVEEMLCLLTGAEAAAVVNNNAAAVLIILN
;
A
#
# COMPACT_ATOMS: atom_id res chain seq x y z
N MET A 1 26.80 10.22 18.37
CA MET A 1 26.15 10.71 17.15
C MET A 1 25.83 9.62 16.13
N GLU A 2 26.62 8.54 16.04
CA GLU A 2 26.39 7.43 15.11
C GLU A 2 25.09 6.63 15.35
N ASN A 3 24.60 6.57 16.59
CA ASN A 3 23.38 5.82 16.92
C ASN A 3 22.05 6.47 16.48
N LEU A 4 22.04 7.76 16.11
CA LEU A 4 20.82 8.45 15.66
C LEU A 4 20.46 8.16 14.20
N LEU A 5 21.42 7.67 13.41
CA LEU A 5 21.25 7.35 11.99
C LEU A 5 20.99 5.86 11.73
N SER A 6 21.13 5.00 12.74
CA SER A 6 20.81 3.59 12.61
C SER A 6 19.31 3.35 12.82
N SER A 7 18.67 2.61 11.90
CA SER A 7 17.27 2.20 12.08
C SER A 7 17.12 1.31 13.31
N ASN A 8 16.21 1.70 14.21
CA ASN A 8 15.82 0.88 15.36
C ASN A 8 14.96 -0.33 14.96
N LEU A 9 14.38 -0.30 13.76
CA LEU A 9 13.65 -1.44 13.21
C LEU A 9 14.63 -2.46 12.63
N LYS A 10 14.58 -3.67 13.16
CA LYS A 10 15.45 -4.78 12.74
C LYS A 10 14.61 -5.97 12.30
N ARG A 11 15.10 -6.70 11.33
CA ARG A 11 14.51 -7.98 10.94
C ARG A 11 14.64 -8.99 12.09
N VAL A 12 13.54 -9.66 12.39
CA VAL A 12 13.46 -10.71 13.42
C VAL A 12 12.87 -11.98 12.82
N VAL A 13 13.10 -13.10 13.49
CA VAL A 13 12.51 -14.39 13.13
C VAL A 13 11.24 -14.58 13.96
N ASN A 14 10.12 -14.83 13.28
CA ASN A 14 8.88 -15.19 13.94
C ASN A 14 8.83 -16.71 14.20
N ALA A 15 9.05 -17.11 15.44
CA ALA A 15 8.97 -18.48 15.89
C ALA A 15 7.76 -18.74 16.83
N THR A 16 6.75 -17.85 16.81
CA THR A 16 5.60 -17.91 17.74
C THR A 16 4.49 -18.86 17.28
N GLY A 17 4.49 -19.27 16.01
CA GLY A 17 3.38 -19.99 15.39
C GLY A 17 2.19 -19.12 14.98
N ILE A 18 2.23 -17.80 15.23
CA ILE A 18 1.18 -16.84 14.85
C ILE A 18 1.64 -16.09 13.62
N ILE A 19 0.99 -16.31 12.47
CA ILE A 19 1.39 -15.69 11.18
C ILE A 19 1.21 -14.17 11.22
N LEU A 20 0.05 -13.68 11.69
CA LEU A 20 -0.27 -12.24 11.78
C LEU A 20 0.02 -11.71 13.20
N HIS A 21 1.27 -11.83 13.63
CA HIS A 21 1.65 -11.41 14.97
C HIS A 21 1.75 -9.87 15.07
N THR A 22 0.92 -9.26 15.92
CA THR A 22 0.79 -7.80 16.05
C THR A 22 2.11 -7.10 16.42
N ASN A 23 2.92 -7.70 17.30
CA ASN A 23 4.18 -7.14 17.77
C ASN A 23 5.34 -7.36 16.80
N LEU A 24 5.16 -8.19 15.77
CA LEU A 24 6.18 -8.54 14.79
C LEU A 24 5.87 -7.98 13.38
N GLY A 25 5.09 -6.90 13.31
CA GLY A 25 4.77 -6.21 12.07
C GLY A 25 3.64 -6.83 11.24
N ARG A 26 2.93 -7.83 11.81
CA ARG A 26 1.82 -8.55 11.16
C ARG A 26 2.26 -9.31 9.91
N ALA A 27 1.63 -9.05 8.75
CA ALA A 27 1.93 -9.76 7.51
C ALA A 27 3.11 -9.12 6.77
N PRO A 28 4.17 -9.86 6.47
CA PRO A 28 5.19 -9.40 5.52
C PRO A 28 4.58 -9.23 4.12
N LEU A 29 5.04 -8.23 3.39
CA LEU A 29 4.69 -8.10 1.98
C LEU A 29 5.40 -9.17 1.14
N PRO A 30 4.77 -9.70 0.08
CA PRO A 30 5.44 -10.58 -0.87
C PRO A 30 6.58 -9.85 -1.57
N LYS A 31 7.55 -10.63 -2.04
CA LYS A 31 8.77 -10.08 -2.68
C LYS A 31 8.42 -9.17 -3.86
N GLU A 32 7.48 -9.59 -4.68
CA GLU A 32 7.02 -8.86 -5.87
C GLU A 32 6.47 -7.47 -5.52
N ALA A 33 5.70 -7.37 -4.43
CA ALA A 33 5.19 -6.08 -3.95
C ALA A 33 6.30 -5.17 -3.44
N ILE A 34 7.29 -5.72 -2.73
CA ILE A 34 8.46 -4.97 -2.24
C ILE A 34 9.29 -4.43 -3.41
N ASP A 35 9.54 -5.28 -4.41
CA ASP A 35 10.31 -4.90 -5.59
C ASP A 35 9.58 -3.81 -6.39
N GLN A 36 8.25 -3.92 -6.55
CA GLN A 36 7.43 -2.90 -7.21
C GLN A 36 7.41 -1.57 -6.44
N ILE A 37 7.31 -1.61 -5.11
CA ILE A 37 7.41 -0.41 -4.28
C ILE A 37 8.77 0.27 -4.45
N ARG A 38 9.85 -0.50 -4.46
CA ARG A 38 11.20 0.03 -4.64
C ARG A 38 11.36 0.73 -6.00
N GLU A 39 10.84 0.13 -7.05
CA GLU A 39 10.89 0.68 -8.40
C GLU A 39 10.08 1.98 -8.51
N THR A 40 8.83 1.96 -8.07
CA THR A 40 7.93 3.12 -8.21
C THR A 40 8.26 4.25 -7.25
N ALA A 41 8.65 3.96 -6.01
CA ALA A 41 9.00 4.98 -5.02
C ALA A 41 10.43 5.51 -5.17
N GLY A 42 11.27 4.85 -5.97
CA GLY A 42 12.65 5.26 -6.25
C GLY A 42 12.79 6.40 -7.26
N GLY A 43 11.71 6.80 -7.94
CA GLY A 43 11.71 7.83 -8.96
C GLY A 43 10.38 8.57 -9.10
N TYR A 44 10.31 9.47 -10.08
CA TYR A 44 9.05 10.08 -10.47
C TYR A 44 8.16 9.06 -11.16
N ASN A 45 6.84 9.17 -10.95
CA ASN A 45 5.86 8.26 -11.53
C ASN A 45 4.59 9.03 -11.96
N ASN A 46 3.71 8.35 -12.66
CA ASN A 46 2.50 8.92 -13.24
C ASN A 46 1.26 8.80 -12.34
N LEU A 47 1.41 8.76 -11.01
CA LEU A 47 0.30 8.53 -10.08
C LEU A 47 -0.90 9.48 -10.30
N GLU A 48 -0.64 10.72 -10.68
CA GLU A 48 -1.68 11.74 -10.93
C GLU A 48 -1.57 12.34 -12.35
N VAL A 49 -0.91 11.65 -13.28
CA VAL A 49 -0.76 12.11 -14.66
C VAL A 49 -1.21 11.01 -15.63
N ASP A 50 -2.14 11.35 -16.47
CA ASP A 50 -2.49 10.54 -17.62
C ASP A 50 -1.43 10.75 -18.72
N LEU A 51 -0.73 9.67 -19.10
CA LEU A 51 0.39 9.75 -20.03
C LEU A 51 -0.04 9.97 -21.48
N GLU A 52 -1.27 9.63 -21.85
CA GLU A 52 -1.77 9.80 -23.20
C GLU A 52 -2.21 11.24 -23.45
N SER A 53 -2.97 11.81 -22.53
CA SER A 53 -3.48 13.19 -22.63
C SER A 53 -2.54 14.25 -22.05
N GLY A 54 -1.57 13.86 -21.22
CA GLY A 54 -0.68 14.77 -20.48
C GLY A 54 -1.41 15.58 -19.39
N ARG A 55 -2.66 15.25 -19.08
CA ARG A 55 -3.49 15.95 -18.09
C ARG A 55 -3.40 15.30 -16.73
N ARG A 56 -3.87 16.02 -15.71
CA ARG A 56 -4.00 15.49 -14.36
C ARG A 56 -5.08 14.39 -14.34
N GLY A 57 -4.69 13.18 -13.94
CA GLY A 57 -5.57 12.04 -13.71
C GLY A 57 -5.95 11.89 -12.23
N SER A 58 -6.86 10.95 -11.97
CA SER A 58 -7.21 10.56 -10.60
C SER A 58 -6.29 9.41 -10.13
N ARG A 59 -5.69 9.56 -8.95
CA ARG A 59 -4.88 8.51 -8.34
C ARG A 59 -5.67 7.25 -7.96
N THR A 60 -6.99 7.37 -7.81
CA THR A 60 -7.86 6.26 -7.37
C THR A 60 -8.21 5.32 -8.51
N THR A 61 -8.30 5.81 -9.75
CA THR A 61 -8.69 4.99 -10.90
C THR A 61 -7.70 3.86 -11.21
N ILE A 62 -6.41 4.06 -10.89
CA ILE A 62 -5.36 3.06 -11.14
C ILE A 62 -5.65 1.72 -10.45
N VAL A 63 -6.23 1.76 -9.25
CA VAL A 63 -6.50 0.56 -8.44
C VAL A 63 -7.96 0.15 -8.44
N GLU A 64 -8.88 1.04 -8.84
CA GLU A 64 -10.31 0.79 -8.82
C GLU A 64 -10.71 -0.38 -9.71
N GLU A 65 -10.29 -0.37 -10.97
CA GLU A 65 -10.59 -1.45 -11.92
C GLU A 65 -10.10 -2.82 -11.41
N MET A 66 -8.89 -2.85 -10.89
CA MET A 66 -8.31 -4.09 -10.35
C MET A 66 -9.08 -4.59 -9.13
N LEU A 67 -9.48 -3.71 -8.23
CA LEU A 67 -10.29 -4.07 -7.06
C LEU A 67 -11.67 -4.55 -7.47
N CYS A 68 -12.34 -3.89 -8.42
CA CYS A 68 -13.62 -4.35 -8.95
C CYS A 68 -13.51 -5.73 -9.60
N LEU A 69 -12.46 -5.97 -10.38
CA LEU A 69 -12.20 -7.27 -11.01
C LEU A 69 -11.98 -8.38 -9.97
N LEU A 70 -11.21 -8.11 -8.93
CA LEU A 70 -10.88 -9.09 -7.90
C LEU A 70 -12.05 -9.40 -6.94
N THR A 71 -12.91 -8.41 -6.68
CA THR A 71 -13.98 -8.53 -5.68
C THR A 71 -15.37 -8.77 -6.29
N GLY A 72 -15.54 -8.47 -7.58
CA GLY A 72 -16.84 -8.44 -8.24
C GLY A 72 -17.70 -7.23 -7.87
N ALA A 73 -17.14 -6.22 -7.22
CA ALA A 73 -17.84 -4.99 -6.85
C ALA A 73 -18.07 -4.08 -8.07
N GLU A 74 -19.14 -3.29 -8.05
CA GLU A 74 -19.46 -2.32 -9.11
C GLU A 74 -18.53 -1.09 -9.09
N ALA A 75 -18.03 -0.73 -7.91
CA ALA A 75 -17.09 0.37 -7.70
C ALA A 75 -16.19 0.09 -6.49
N ALA A 76 -15.03 0.73 -6.44
CA ALA A 76 -14.09 0.60 -5.33
C ALA A 76 -13.42 1.93 -5.01
N ALA A 77 -13.17 2.16 -3.73
CA ALA A 77 -12.41 3.32 -3.26
C ALA A 77 -11.33 2.89 -2.27
N VAL A 78 -10.15 3.47 -2.40
CA VAL A 78 -9.04 3.23 -1.47
C VAL A 78 -8.87 4.43 -0.57
N VAL A 79 -8.81 4.17 0.72
CA VAL A 79 -8.61 5.17 1.77
C VAL A 79 -7.39 4.81 2.60
N ASN A 80 -6.87 5.78 3.34
CA ASN A 80 -5.59 5.65 4.07
C ASN A 80 -5.65 4.75 5.32
N ASN A 81 -6.84 4.47 5.84
CA ASN A 81 -7.02 3.58 6.99
C ASN A 81 -8.46 3.09 7.12
N ASN A 82 -8.67 2.09 7.99
CA ASN A 82 -9.98 1.49 8.22
C ASN A 82 -11.00 2.47 8.84
N ALA A 83 -10.58 3.41 9.68
CA ALA A 83 -11.49 4.39 10.27
C ALA A 83 -12.11 5.29 9.18
N ALA A 84 -11.33 5.70 8.19
CA ALA A 84 -11.82 6.44 7.03
C ALA A 84 -12.80 5.60 6.19
N ALA A 85 -12.53 4.30 5.99
CA ALA A 85 -13.44 3.41 5.29
C ALA A 85 -14.79 3.30 6.01
N VAL A 86 -14.78 3.07 7.32
CA VAL A 86 -16.01 3.00 8.14
C VAL A 86 -16.78 4.31 8.10
N LEU A 87 -16.08 5.44 8.18
CA LEU A 87 -16.73 6.76 8.12
C LEU A 87 -17.47 6.99 6.79
N ILE A 88 -16.87 6.60 5.67
CA ILE A 88 -17.49 6.73 4.35
C ILE A 88 -18.73 5.82 4.23
N ILE A 89 -18.68 4.61 4.80
CA ILE A 89 -19.81 3.66 4.73
C ILE A 89 -21.00 4.13 5.58
N LEU A 90 -20.72 4.78 6.71
CA LEU A 90 -21.74 5.21 7.67
C LEU A 90 -22.31 6.61 7.40
N ASN A 91 -21.73 7.38 6.47
CA ASN A 91 -22.19 8.73 6.13
C ASN A 91 -23.15 8.70 4.94
#